data_070caca016b9088139bd564067d59957
#
_entry.id   070caca016b9088139bd564067d59957
#
_cell.length_a   1.000
_cell.length_b   1.000
_cell.length_c   1.000
_cell.angle_alpha   90.00
_cell.angle_beta   90.00
_cell.angle_gamma   90.00
#
_symmetry.space_group_name_H-M   'P 1'
#
loop_
_entity.id
_entity.type
_entity.pdbx_description
1 polymer ?
#
loop_
_entity_poly.entity_id
_entity_poly.type
_entity_poly.pdbx_seq_one_letter_code
_entity_poly.pdbx_strand_id
1 'polypeptide(L)'
;MNDRLPPDVSPIVNESGIPIQPLYTEDDLAASGGLSMLGLPGQFPFTRGIHPLMFRKQPWTMRQYTGFRNAADTNARFKYLSANGQTGLNVAFDLPTLMGRDPDHALSLGEVGKCGVSIVSLADMERLFDGIPLDKISVSMTMNGA
;
A
#
# COMPACT_ATOMS: atom_id res chain seq x y z
N MET A 1 -6.47 32.69 -28.11
CA MET A 1 -7.84 32.76 -27.59
C MET A 1 -8.59 31.59 -28.23
N ASN A 2 -9.05 30.66 -27.41
CA ASN A 2 -9.49 29.35 -27.91
C ASN A 2 -10.95 29.45 -28.40
N ASP A 3 -11.16 29.66 -29.67
CA ASP A 3 -12.51 29.83 -30.33
C ASP A 3 -13.40 28.56 -30.21
N ARG A 4 -12.99 27.57 -29.48
CA ARG A 4 -13.69 26.27 -29.35
C ARG A 4 -14.56 26.15 -28.08
N LEU A 5 -14.52 27.13 -27.21
CA LEU A 5 -15.29 27.12 -25.96
C LEU A 5 -16.45 28.11 -26.00
N PRO A 6 -17.60 27.76 -25.39
CA PRO A 6 -18.70 28.73 -25.21
C PRO A 6 -18.21 29.91 -24.38
N PRO A 7 -18.69 31.14 -24.67
CA PRO A 7 -18.17 32.37 -24.07
C PRO A 7 -18.49 32.57 -22.58
N ASP A 8 -19.29 31.69 -21.95
CA ASP A 8 -19.75 31.86 -20.59
C ASP A 8 -19.32 30.71 -19.61
N VAL A 9 -18.22 30.00 -19.95
CA VAL A 9 -17.65 29.03 -19.01
C VAL A 9 -16.85 29.76 -17.96
N SER A 10 -17.37 29.83 -16.74
CA SER A 10 -16.66 30.41 -15.58
C SER A 10 -15.44 29.61 -15.23
N PRO A 11 -14.32 30.26 -14.86
CA PRO A 11 -13.14 29.57 -14.35
C PRO A 11 -13.49 28.76 -13.11
N ILE A 12 -13.07 27.50 -13.07
CA ILE A 12 -13.16 26.65 -11.90
C ILE A 12 -11.80 26.66 -11.22
N VAL A 13 -11.79 26.82 -9.91
CA VAL A 13 -10.57 26.74 -9.09
C VAL A 13 -10.73 25.54 -8.16
N ASN A 14 -9.71 24.67 -8.10
CA ASN A 14 -9.74 23.52 -7.22
C ASN A 14 -9.45 23.93 -5.76
N GLU A 15 -9.55 22.97 -4.84
CA GLU A 15 -9.32 23.19 -3.39
C GLU A 15 -7.92 23.71 -3.06
N SER A 16 -6.94 23.52 -3.95
CA SER A 16 -5.58 24.03 -3.82
C SER A 16 -5.38 25.42 -4.42
N GLY A 17 -6.45 26.08 -4.89
CA GLY A 17 -6.39 27.39 -5.51
C GLY A 17 -5.88 27.40 -6.95
N ILE A 18 -5.78 26.23 -7.59
CA ILE A 18 -5.27 26.09 -8.96
C ILE A 18 -6.45 26.23 -9.94
N PRO A 19 -6.37 27.18 -10.91
CA PRO A 19 -7.40 27.29 -11.93
C PRO A 19 -7.37 26.09 -12.87
N ILE A 20 -8.56 25.52 -13.09
CA ILE A 20 -8.78 24.40 -13.98
C ILE A 20 -9.39 24.92 -15.27
N GLN A 21 -8.75 24.63 -16.40
CA GLN A 21 -9.27 25.00 -17.71
C GLN A 21 -10.42 24.06 -18.08
N PRO A 22 -11.45 24.55 -18.78
CA PRO A 22 -12.54 23.71 -19.28
C PRO A 22 -12.07 22.64 -20.29
N LEU A 23 -10.99 22.93 -20.99
CA LEU A 23 -10.35 22.03 -21.97
C LEU A 23 -8.85 22.31 -22.00
N TYR A 24 -8.06 21.25 -22.00
CA TYR A 24 -6.61 21.31 -22.27
C TYR A 24 -6.36 20.81 -23.69
N THR A 25 -5.55 21.55 -24.43
CA THR A 25 -5.23 21.30 -25.84
C THR A 25 -3.74 21.03 -26.02
N GLU A 26 -3.32 20.76 -27.24
CA GLU A 26 -1.91 20.60 -27.60
C GLU A 26 -1.11 21.91 -27.36
N ASP A 27 -1.76 23.08 -27.52
CA ASP A 27 -1.11 24.37 -27.23
C ASP A 27 -0.80 24.55 -25.74
N ASP A 28 -1.71 24.10 -24.85
CA ASP A 28 -1.50 24.13 -23.42
C ASP A 28 -0.35 23.18 -23.01
N LEU A 29 -0.29 22.02 -23.64
CA LEU A 29 0.80 21.07 -23.44
C LEU A 29 2.13 21.67 -23.92
N ALA A 30 2.15 22.31 -25.09
CA ALA A 30 3.34 22.98 -25.61
C ALA A 30 3.82 24.11 -24.68
N ALA A 31 2.88 24.93 -24.17
CA ALA A 31 3.17 26.02 -23.23
C ALA A 31 3.74 25.51 -21.90
N SER A 32 3.39 24.31 -21.47
CA SER A 32 3.92 23.68 -20.26
C SER A 32 5.26 22.94 -20.45
N GLY A 33 5.89 23.03 -21.62
CA GLY A 33 7.16 22.37 -21.95
C GLY A 33 7.04 21.12 -22.81
N GLY A 34 5.83 20.77 -23.22
CA GLY A 34 5.55 19.66 -24.14
C GLY A 34 5.81 18.28 -23.55
N LEU A 35 5.78 17.28 -24.41
CA LEU A 35 5.99 15.87 -24.03
C LEU A 35 7.38 15.60 -23.44
N SER A 36 8.37 16.44 -23.73
CA SER A 36 9.72 16.31 -23.19
C SER A 36 9.78 16.40 -21.65
N MET A 37 8.86 17.15 -21.05
CA MET A 37 8.72 17.27 -19.59
C MET A 37 8.26 15.97 -18.92
N LEU A 38 7.63 15.09 -19.66
CA LEU A 38 7.16 13.80 -19.11
C LEU A 38 8.30 12.78 -18.94
N GLY A 39 9.39 12.90 -19.70
CA GLY A 39 10.49 11.94 -19.68
C GLY A 39 10.07 10.54 -20.15
N LEU A 40 10.96 9.57 -19.94
CA LEU A 40 10.69 8.17 -20.20
C LEU A 40 10.27 7.43 -18.92
N PRO A 41 9.47 6.36 -19.02
CA PRO A 41 9.16 5.52 -17.87
C PRO A 41 10.44 5.01 -17.20
N GLY A 42 10.51 5.03 -15.87
CA GLY A 42 11.67 4.59 -15.10
C GLY A 42 12.84 5.58 -15.06
N GLN A 43 12.66 6.80 -15.56
CA GLN A 43 13.66 7.87 -15.53
C GLN A 43 13.09 9.12 -14.84
N PHE A 44 13.97 9.89 -14.19
CA PHE A 44 13.58 11.18 -13.64
C PHE A 44 12.97 12.08 -14.73
N PRO A 45 11.86 12.78 -14.45
CA PRO A 45 11.18 13.03 -13.19
C PRO A 45 10.13 11.97 -12.78
N PHE A 46 10.16 10.76 -13.33
CA PHE A 46 9.28 9.61 -13.00
C PHE A 46 7.78 9.85 -13.20
N THR A 47 7.40 10.81 -14.02
CA THR A 47 6.00 11.16 -14.29
C THR A 47 5.20 10.02 -14.94
N ARG A 48 5.90 9.08 -15.57
CA ARG A 48 5.33 7.91 -16.24
C ARG A 48 5.61 6.59 -15.51
N GLY A 49 5.95 6.66 -14.24
CA GLY A 49 6.21 5.52 -13.37
C GLY A 49 7.70 5.26 -13.10
N ILE A 50 7.98 4.64 -11.96
CA ILE A 50 9.33 4.40 -11.44
C ILE A 50 10.07 3.26 -12.15
N HIS A 51 9.37 2.44 -12.94
CA HIS A 51 9.95 1.33 -13.68
C HIS A 51 9.58 1.39 -15.17
N PRO A 52 10.49 1.01 -16.09
CA PRO A 52 10.22 1.10 -17.54
C PRO A 52 9.01 0.29 -18.02
N LEU A 53 8.76 -0.86 -17.43
CA LEU A 53 7.71 -1.78 -17.87
C LEU A 53 6.54 -1.92 -16.87
N MET A 54 6.67 -1.35 -15.65
CA MET A 54 5.65 -1.40 -14.60
C MET A 54 5.01 -2.79 -14.46
N PHE A 55 3.67 -2.87 -14.49
CA PHE A 55 2.92 -4.13 -14.34
C PHE A 55 3.18 -5.15 -15.47
N ARG A 56 3.72 -4.75 -16.61
CA ARG A 56 4.08 -5.69 -17.69
C ARG A 56 5.31 -6.53 -17.35
N LYS A 57 6.19 -6.02 -16.49
CA LYS A 57 7.33 -6.80 -15.97
C LYS A 57 6.90 -7.63 -14.77
N GLN A 58 6.15 -7.02 -13.87
CA GLN A 58 5.69 -7.66 -12.65
C GLN A 58 4.29 -7.14 -12.31
N PRO A 59 3.30 -8.03 -12.20
CA PRO A 59 1.96 -7.65 -11.73
C PRO A 59 2.03 -6.99 -10.36
N TRP A 60 0.97 -6.25 -10.00
CA TRP A 60 0.83 -5.68 -8.67
C TRP A 60 0.87 -6.77 -7.59
N THR A 61 1.36 -6.40 -6.42
CA THR A 61 1.40 -7.30 -5.27
C THR A 61 -0.01 -7.55 -4.75
N MET A 62 -0.40 -8.81 -4.72
CA MET A 62 -1.62 -9.27 -4.06
C MET A 62 -1.34 -9.47 -2.59
N ARG A 63 -2.03 -8.70 -1.72
CA ARG A 63 -1.74 -8.66 -0.30
C ARG A 63 -3.00 -8.48 0.51
N GLN A 64 -3.32 -9.45 1.36
CA GLN A 64 -4.45 -9.38 2.31
C GLN A 64 -3.92 -9.05 3.71
N TYR A 65 -4.66 -8.23 4.43
CA TYR A 65 -4.43 -7.97 5.85
C TYR A 65 -4.89 -9.18 6.65
N THR A 66 -3.96 -9.85 7.31
CA THR A 66 -4.18 -11.18 7.87
C THR A 66 -3.49 -11.33 9.21
N GLY A 67 -4.23 -11.83 10.18
CA GLY A 67 -3.77 -12.19 11.51
C GLY A 67 -4.96 -12.55 12.39
N PHE A 68 -4.83 -13.61 13.16
CA PHE A 68 -5.82 -14.02 14.16
C PHE A 68 -5.21 -15.03 15.13
N ARG A 69 -5.76 -15.10 16.31
CA ARG A 69 -5.33 -16.03 17.37
C ARG A 69 -3.83 -15.94 17.67
N ASN A 70 -3.06 -16.92 17.26
CA ASN A 70 -1.65 -17.10 17.56
C ASN A 70 -0.79 -17.15 16.29
N ALA A 71 0.52 -17.15 16.46
CA ALA A 71 1.49 -17.18 15.37
C ALA A 71 1.36 -18.44 14.48
N ALA A 72 1.09 -19.61 15.05
CA ALA A 72 0.98 -20.84 14.27
C ALA A 72 -0.24 -20.86 13.36
N ASP A 73 -1.42 -20.43 13.86
CA ASP A 73 -2.66 -20.35 13.06
C ASP A 73 -2.50 -19.32 11.94
N THR A 74 -1.89 -18.18 12.24
CA THR A 74 -1.63 -17.14 11.23
C THR A 74 -0.59 -17.58 10.19
N ASN A 75 0.47 -18.29 10.60
CA ASN A 75 1.44 -18.90 9.68
C ASN A 75 0.75 -19.87 8.70
N ALA A 76 -0.09 -20.76 9.21
CA ALA A 76 -0.86 -21.67 8.35
C ALA A 76 -1.72 -20.91 7.34
N ARG A 77 -2.35 -19.81 7.75
CA ARG A 77 -3.12 -18.93 6.86
C ARG A 77 -2.24 -18.25 5.82
N PHE A 78 -1.07 -17.76 6.19
CA PHE A 78 -0.12 -17.15 5.25
C PHE A 78 0.34 -18.16 4.19
N LYS A 79 0.68 -19.38 4.59
CA LYS A 79 1.05 -20.45 3.66
C LYS A 79 -0.10 -20.78 2.70
N TYR A 80 -1.32 -20.88 3.20
CA TYR A 80 -2.52 -21.10 2.37
C TYR A 80 -2.71 -19.96 1.35
N LEU A 81 -2.65 -18.70 1.77
CA LEU A 81 -2.83 -17.55 0.90
C LEU A 81 -1.74 -17.48 -0.18
N SER A 82 -0.49 -17.72 0.19
CA SER A 82 0.64 -17.76 -0.75
C SER A 82 0.48 -18.87 -1.79
N ALA A 83 0.03 -20.05 -1.38
CA ALA A 83 -0.27 -21.15 -2.31
C ALA A 83 -1.45 -20.84 -3.25
N ASN A 84 -2.31 -19.90 -2.89
CA ASN A 84 -3.46 -19.46 -3.69
C ASN A 84 -3.22 -18.11 -4.42
N GLY A 85 -1.97 -17.75 -4.66
CA GLY A 85 -1.60 -16.63 -5.54
C GLY A 85 -1.38 -15.28 -4.84
N GLN A 86 -1.36 -15.23 -3.52
CA GLN A 86 -0.95 -14.03 -2.79
C GLN A 86 0.57 -13.84 -2.92
N THR A 87 1.00 -12.64 -3.31
CA THR A 87 2.40 -12.33 -3.62
C THR A 87 3.08 -11.42 -2.60
N GLY A 88 2.37 -11.02 -1.55
CA GLY A 88 2.88 -10.29 -0.41
C GLY A 88 2.07 -10.61 0.84
N LEU A 89 2.65 -10.39 2.01
CA LEU A 89 1.99 -10.58 3.28
C LEU A 89 1.77 -9.24 3.99
N ASN A 90 0.67 -9.12 4.70
CA ASN A 90 0.40 -7.99 5.58
C ASN A 90 -0.10 -8.50 6.93
N VAL A 91 0.68 -8.28 7.96
CA VAL A 91 0.40 -8.80 9.30
C VAL A 91 -0.56 -7.88 10.04
N ALA A 92 -1.68 -8.45 10.48
CA ALA A 92 -2.59 -7.84 11.44
C ALA A 92 -2.22 -8.30 12.85
N PHE A 93 -1.72 -7.40 13.68
CA PHE A 93 -1.49 -7.66 15.10
C PHE A 93 -2.76 -7.41 15.91
N ASP A 94 -2.93 -8.14 17.00
CA ASP A 94 -4.02 -7.90 17.94
C ASP A 94 -3.79 -6.61 18.75
N LEU A 95 -4.83 -6.15 19.41
CA LEU A 95 -4.78 -4.89 20.16
C LEU A 95 -3.74 -4.89 21.29
N PRO A 96 -3.61 -5.94 22.12
CA PRO A 96 -2.55 -6.00 23.11
C PRO A 96 -1.15 -5.84 22.51
N THR A 97 -0.84 -6.55 21.43
CA THR A 97 0.46 -6.44 20.72
C THR A 97 0.70 -5.01 20.24
N LEU A 98 -0.30 -4.37 19.61
CA LEU A 98 -0.20 -2.98 19.12
C LEU A 98 0.00 -1.97 20.23
N MET A 99 -0.48 -2.26 21.43
CA MET A 99 -0.36 -1.39 22.62
C MET A 99 0.86 -1.74 23.48
N GLY A 100 1.70 -2.69 23.07
CA GLY A 100 2.86 -3.13 23.84
C GLY A 100 2.50 -3.77 25.18
N ARG A 101 1.40 -4.52 25.22
CA ARG A 101 0.92 -5.20 26.43
C ARG A 101 1.02 -6.70 26.29
N ASP A 102 1.41 -7.34 27.39
CA ASP A 102 1.38 -8.79 27.47
C ASP A 102 -0.06 -9.35 27.48
N PRO A 103 -0.27 -10.58 27.03
CA PRO A 103 -1.61 -11.19 26.97
C PRO A 103 -2.29 -11.34 28.32
N ASP A 104 -1.52 -11.45 29.41
CA ASP A 104 -2.01 -11.57 30.78
C ASP A 104 -2.29 -10.22 31.47
N HIS A 105 -1.99 -9.11 30.80
CA HIS A 105 -2.33 -7.79 31.33
C HIS A 105 -3.86 -7.62 31.43
N ALA A 106 -4.32 -6.99 32.50
CA ALA A 106 -5.76 -6.84 32.81
C ALA A 106 -6.59 -6.23 31.65
N LEU A 107 -6.00 -5.29 30.89
CA LEU A 107 -6.65 -4.66 29.74
C LEU A 107 -6.58 -5.49 28.46
N SER A 108 -5.90 -6.63 28.47
CA SER A 108 -5.83 -7.54 27.33
C SER A 108 -6.95 -8.58 27.33
N LEU A 109 -7.72 -8.65 28.42
CA LEU A 109 -8.79 -9.61 28.58
C LEU A 109 -9.84 -9.47 27.46
N GLY A 110 -10.03 -10.55 26.71
CA GLY A 110 -11.00 -10.60 25.60
C GLY A 110 -10.50 -10.02 24.28
N GLU A 111 -9.28 -9.49 24.21
CA GLU A 111 -8.71 -8.88 23.01
C GLU A 111 -7.55 -9.69 22.40
N VAL A 112 -6.98 -10.64 23.15
CA VAL A 112 -5.87 -11.48 22.70
C VAL A 112 -6.27 -12.33 21.49
N GLY A 113 -5.59 -12.15 20.37
CA GLY A 113 -5.81 -12.91 19.13
C GLY A 113 -7.15 -12.68 18.43
N LYS A 114 -7.93 -11.67 18.84
CA LYS A 114 -9.30 -11.44 18.35
C LYS A 114 -9.34 -10.75 16.98
N CYS A 115 -8.69 -9.61 16.84
CA CYS A 115 -8.66 -8.82 15.59
C CYS A 115 -7.29 -8.84 14.91
N GLY A 116 -6.43 -9.75 15.30
CA GLY A 116 -5.09 -9.89 14.79
C GLY A 116 -4.35 -11.03 15.48
N VAL A 117 -3.11 -11.27 15.12
CA VAL A 117 -2.25 -12.27 15.73
C VAL A 117 -1.63 -11.70 17.02
N SER A 118 -1.66 -12.48 18.08
CA SER A 118 -0.95 -12.17 19.32
C SER A 118 0.53 -12.55 19.18
N ILE A 119 1.40 -11.58 19.38
CA ILE A 119 2.86 -11.71 19.33
C ILE A 119 3.44 -11.12 20.60
N VAL A 120 4.10 -11.93 21.39
CA VAL A 120 4.67 -11.52 22.70
C VAL A 120 6.18 -11.73 22.80
N SER A 121 6.74 -12.43 21.85
CA SER A 121 8.16 -12.77 21.86
C SER A 121 8.75 -12.89 20.46
N LEU A 122 10.09 -12.86 20.39
CA LEU A 122 10.80 -13.19 19.14
C LEU A 122 10.45 -14.58 18.63
N ALA A 123 10.29 -15.56 19.52
CA ALA A 123 9.91 -16.92 19.16
C ALA A 123 8.54 -16.98 18.46
N ASP A 124 7.60 -16.10 18.81
CA ASP A 124 6.31 -16.00 18.09
C ASP A 124 6.49 -15.42 16.69
N MET A 125 7.36 -14.41 16.53
CA MET A 125 7.69 -13.88 15.20
C MET A 125 8.39 -14.92 14.33
N GLU A 126 9.32 -15.69 14.87
CA GLU A 126 9.96 -16.80 14.15
C GLU A 126 8.93 -17.84 13.72
N ARG A 127 8.03 -18.20 14.60
CA ARG A 127 6.91 -19.13 14.30
C ARG A 127 5.93 -18.56 13.27
N LEU A 128 5.66 -17.26 13.33
CA LEU A 128 4.78 -16.56 12.36
C LEU A 128 5.29 -16.70 10.93
N PHE A 129 6.60 -16.62 10.74
CA PHE A 129 7.23 -16.68 9.42
C PHE A 129 7.92 -18.02 9.11
N ASP A 130 7.76 -19.03 9.97
CA ASP A 130 8.35 -20.34 9.77
C ASP A 130 7.98 -20.93 8.38
N GLY A 131 9.01 -21.30 7.61
CA GLY A 131 8.87 -21.88 6.27
C GLY A 131 8.33 -20.93 5.20
N ILE A 132 8.29 -19.60 5.45
CA ILE A 132 7.94 -18.58 4.46
C ILE A 132 9.23 -18.00 3.87
N PRO A 133 9.40 -17.99 2.54
CA PRO A 133 10.62 -17.48 1.88
C PRO A 133 10.64 -15.95 1.89
N LEU A 134 11.10 -15.33 2.97
CA LEU A 134 11.13 -13.88 3.16
C LEU A 134 12.06 -13.15 2.17
N ASP A 135 12.94 -13.86 1.50
CA ASP A 135 13.76 -13.34 0.39
C ASP A 135 12.98 -13.16 -0.91
N LYS A 136 11.82 -13.81 -1.05
CA LYS A 136 10.98 -13.81 -2.26
C LYS A 136 9.65 -13.12 -2.11
N ILE A 137 9.19 -12.92 -0.88
CA ILE A 137 7.89 -12.31 -0.59
C ILE A 137 8.06 -11.08 0.27
N SER A 138 7.40 -9.98 -0.10
CA SER A 138 7.43 -8.78 0.73
C SER A 138 6.43 -8.87 1.88
N VAL A 139 6.84 -8.38 3.04
CA VAL A 139 5.99 -8.31 4.23
C VAL A 139 5.76 -6.85 4.60
N SER A 140 4.53 -6.52 4.95
CA SER A 140 4.19 -5.26 5.61
C SER A 140 3.56 -5.52 6.97
N MET A 141 3.76 -4.59 7.87
CA MET A 141 3.23 -4.63 9.23
C MET A 141 2.70 -3.25 9.58
N THR A 142 1.54 -3.19 10.20
CA THR A 142 1.02 -1.96 10.80
C THR A 142 1.35 -2.00 12.28
N MET A 143 2.17 -1.07 12.72
CA MET A 143 2.65 -1.00 14.10
C MET A 143 2.51 0.44 14.59
N ASN A 144 2.17 0.62 15.86
CA ASN A 144 2.27 1.92 16.50
C ASN A 144 3.75 2.19 16.76
N GLY A 145 4.19 3.40 16.43
CA GLY A 145 5.52 3.85 16.83
C GLY A 145 5.61 3.96 18.35
N ALA A 146 6.66 3.43 18.91
CA ALA A 146 6.98 3.59 20.33
C ALA A 146 7.70 4.93 20.56
#